data_7ceeb508b5d0513afb8de994983bf177
#
_entry.id   7ceeb508b5d0513afb8de994983bf177
#
_cell.length_a   1.000
_cell.length_b   1.000
_cell.length_c   1.000
_cell.angle_alpha   90.00
_cell.angle_beta   90.00
_cell.angle_gamma   90.00
#
_symmetry.space_group_name_H-M   'P 1'
#
loop_
_entity.id
_entity.type
_entity.pdbx_description
1 polymer ?
#
loop_
_entity_poly.entity_id
_entity_poly.type
_entity_poly.pdbx_seq_one_letter_code
_entity_poly.pdbx_strand_id
1 'polypeptide(L)' 'MMKAKELKNLSVEELNAKLDELKKDLFMLRMQHATNQLDNPLQIASTKKDIARVKTIIREKETNI' A
#
# COMPACT_ATOMS: atom_id res chain seq x y z
N MET A 1 -7.53 6.35 -4.19
CA MET A 1 -7.55 5.22 -3.26
C MET A 1 -7.88 3.94 -4.00
N MET A 2 -7.13 2.87 -3.81
CA MET A 2 -7.37 1.61 -4.49
C MET A 2 -8.63 0.92 -3.96
N LYS A 3 -9.47 0.46 -4.86
CA LYS A 3 -10.66 -0.29 -4.47
C LYS A 3 -10.31 -1.76 -4.28
N ALA A 4 -10.85 -2.38 -3.24
CA ALA A 4 -10.61 -3.80 -2.96
C ALA A 4 -10.96 -4.70 -4.14
N LYS A 5 -11.98 -4.33 -4.90
CA LYS A 5 -12.42 -5.07 -6.07
C LYS A 5 -11.34 -5.12 -7.15
N GLU A 6 -10.62 -4.02 -7.36
CA GLU A 6 -9.52 -3.97 -8.32
C GLU A 6 -8.36 -4.84 -7.87
N LEU A 7 -8.05 -4.81 -6.58
CA LEU A 7 -6.96 -5.59 -6.02
C LEU A 7 -7.23 -7.09 -6.10
N LYS A 8 -8.49 -7.51 -5.96
CA LYS A 8 -8.85 -8.91 -6.03
C LYS A 8 -8.66 -9.52 -7.41
N ASN A 9 -8.62 -8.69 -8.45
CA ASN A 9 -8.41 -9.15 -9.81
C ASN A 9 -6.92 -9.33 -10.16
N LEU A 10 -6.02 -8.91 -9.28
CA LEU A 10 -4.59 -9.02 -9.51
C LEU A 10 -4.06 -10.36 -9.01
N SER A 11 -3.01 -10.86 -9.66
CA SER A 11 -2.31 -12.05 -9.17
C SER A 11 -1.51 -11.72 -7.92
N VAL A 12 -1.10 -12.78 -7.17
CA VAL A 12 -0.28 -12.60 -5.98
C VAL A 12 1.02 -11.86 -6.32
N GLU A 13 1.64 -12.19 -7.47
CA GLU A 13 2.87 -11.52 -7.90
C GLU A 13 2.64 -10.03 -8.15
N GLU A 14 1.54 -9.69 -8.81
CA GLU A 14 1.18 -8.31 -9.07
C GLU A 14 0.89 -7.56 -7.77
N LEU A 15 0.23 -8.23 -6.82
CA LEU A 15 -0.06 -7.64 -5.51
C LEU A 15 1.23 -7.40 -4.72
N ASN A 16 2.18 -8.32 -4.78
CA ASN A 16 3.47 -8.14 -4.12
C ASN A 16 4.25 -6.98 -4.72
N ALA A 17 4.23 -6.83 -6.04
CA ALA A 17 4.86 -5.69 -6.70
C ALA A 17 4.20 -4.38 -6.28
N LYS A 18 2.88 -4.37 -6.18
CA LYS A 18 2.14 -3.20 -5.72
C LYS A 18 2.47 -2.86 -4.28
N LEU A 19 2.59 -3.89 -3.43
CA LEU A 19 2.96 -3.71 -2.04
C LEU A 19 4.34 -3.08 -1.90
N ASP A 20 5.32 -3.54 -2.67
CA ASP A 20 6.67 -2.98 -2.65
C ASP A 20 6.67 -1.52 -3.08
N GLU A 21 5.90 -1.19 -4.11
CA GLU A 21 5.74 0.18 -4.58
C GLU A 21 5.16 1.08 -3.48
N LEU A 22 4.11 0.61 -2.80
CA LEU A 22 3.49 1.35 -1.71
C LEU A 22 4.44 1.54 -0.53
N LYS A 23 5.25 0.54 -0.22
CA LYS A 23 6.25 0.65 0.84
C LYS A 23 7.30 1.71 0.52
N LYS A 24 7.74 1.77 -0.73
CA LYS A 24 8.67 2.82 -1.17
C LYS A 24 8.05 4.20 -1.05
N ASP A 25 6.80 4.33 -1.47
CA ASP A 25 6.08 5.60 -1.36
C ASP A 25 5.95 6.04 0.10
N LEU A 26 5.62 5.10 0.99
CA LEU A 26 5.51 5.39 2.41
C LEU A 26 6.85 5.87 2.98
N PHE A 27 7.94 5.21 2.60
CA PHE A 27 9.28 5.58 3.03
C PHE A 27 9.60 7.02 2.60
N MET A 28 9.35 7.35 1.35
CA MET A 28 9.60 8.69 0.83
C MET A 28 8.74 9.74 1.53
N LEU A 29 7.47 9.43 1.77
CA LEU A 29 6.58 10.35 2.49
C LEU A 29 7.06 10.60 3.92
N ARG A 30 7.55 9.56 4.59
CA ARG A 30 8.10 9.71 5.94
C ARG A 30 9.35 10.57 5.95
N MET A 31 10.21 10.41 4.95
CA MET A 31 11.41 11.26 4.83
C MET A 31 11.03 12.72 4.58
N GLN A 32 10.06 12.97 3.70
CA GLN A 32 9.58 14.32 3.44
C GLN A 32 8.98 14.95 4.69
N HIS A 33 8.24 14.17 5.46
CA HIS A 33 7.64 14.65 6.71
C HIS A 33 8.73 15.00 7.73
N ALA A 34 9.76 14.16 7.84
CA ALA A 34 10.86 14.39 8.78
C ALA A 34 11.64 15.67 8.46
N THR A 35 11.69 16.06 7.19
CA THR A 35 12.39 17.28 6.75
C THR A 35 11.45 18.47 6.61
N ASN A 36 10.20 18.34 7.07
CA ASN A 36 9.16 19.37 6.99
C ASN A 36 8.82 19.78 5.55
N GLN A 37 9.04 18.88 4.59
CA GLN A 37 8.71 19.14 3.19
C GLN A 37 7.34 18.61 2.80
N LEU A 38 6.69 17.87 3.70
CA LEU A 38 5.37 17.30 3.46
C LEU A 38 4.31 18.17 4.11
N ASP A 39 3.46 18.78 3.28
CA ASP A 39 2.40 19.68 3.75
C ASP A 39 1.20 18.95 4.30
N ASN A 40 0.99 17.69 3.89
CA ASN A 40 -0.21 16.95 4.27
C ASN A 40 0.13 15.55 4.81
N PRO A 41 0.18 15.38 6.15
CA PRO A 41 0.49 14.09 6.75
C PRO A 41 -0.60 13.03 6.50
N LEU A 42 -1.77 13.42 6.01
CA LEU A 42 -2.84 12.47 5.70
C LEU A 42 -2.42 11.49 4.59
N GLN A 43 -1.49 11.88 3.74
CA GLN A 43 -0.97 10.98 2.71
C GLN A 43 -0.27 9.77 3.32
N ILE A 44 0.42 9.95 4.44
CA ILE A 44 1.08 8.85 5.14
C ILE A 44 0.03 7.85 5.64
N ALA A 45 -1.03 8.35 6.27
CA ALA A 45 -2.10 7.50 6.79
C ALA A 45 -2.81 6.75 5.65
N SER A 46 -3.08 7.43 4.54
CA SER A 46 -3.73 6.84 3.38
C SER A 46 -2.87 5.72 2.77
N THR A 47 -1.57 5.96 2.64
CA THR A 47 -0.65 4.96 2.10
C THR A 47 -0.56 3.74 3.03
N LYS A 48 -0.54 3.95 4.34
CA LYS A 48 -0.57 2.84 5.30
C LYS A 48 -1.82 1.99 5.14
N LYS A 49 -2.98 2.61 4.94
CA LYS A 49 -4.23 1.89 4.72
C LYS A 49 -4.18 1.06 3.44
N ASP A 50 -3.61 1.62 2.37
CA ASP A 50 -3.46 0.89 1.11
C ASP A 50 -2.54 -0.31 1.29
N ILE A 51 -1.44 -0.16 2.00
CA ILE A 51 -0.51 -1.26 2.30
C ILE A 51 -1.24 -2.36 3.08
N ALA A 52 -1.99 -1.99 4.11
CA ALA A 52 -2.74 -2.96 4.91
C ALA A 52 -3.78 -3.71 4.06
N ARG A 53 -4.45 -2.99 3.17
CA ARG A 53 -5.46 -3.58 2.28
C ARG A 53 -4.82 -4.59 1.32
N VAL A 54 -3.71 -4.23 0.71
CA VAL A 54 -2.99 -5.13 -0.21
C VAL A 54 -2.51 -6.38 0.53
N LYS A 55 -1.94 -6.21 1.72
CA LYS A 55 -1.51 -7.34 2.55
C LYS A 55 -2.66 -8.28 2.88
N THR A 56 -3.81 -7.74 3.23
CA THR A 56 -4.99 -8.53 3.56
C THR A 56 -5.43 -9.37 2.36
N ILE A 57 -5.45 -8.77 1.17
CA ILE A 57 -5.87 -9.46 -0.03
C ILE A 57 -4.86 -10.55 -0.43
N ILE A 58 -3.56 -10.28 -0.28
CA ILE A 58 -2.53 -11.29 -0.52
C ILE A 58 -2.75 -12.48 0.42
N ARG A 59 -2.99 -12.21 1.68
CA ARG A 59 -3.23 -13.25 2.69
C ARG A 59 -4.46 -14.07 2.35
N GLU A 60 -5.54 -13.43 1.93
CA GLU A 60 -6.75 -14.13 1.51
C GLU A 60 -6.50 -15.05 0.33
N LYS A 61 -5.72 -14.59 -0.65
CA LYS A 61 -5.41 -15.40 -1.83
C LYS A 61 -4.51 -16.59 -1.50
N GLU A 62 -3.59 -16.41 -0.54
CA GLU A 62 -2.69 -17.49 -0.12
C GLU A 62 -3.40 -18.55 0.71
N THR A 63 -4.42 -18.15 1.49
CA THR A 63 -5.15 -19.09 2.35
C THR A 63 -6.34 -19.73 1.66
N ASN A 64 -6.80 -19.17 0.54
CA ASN A 64 -7.96 -19.63 -0.20
C ASN A 64 -7.55 -20.58 -1.35
N ILE A 65 -6.85 -21.62 -1.01
CA ILE A 65 -6.41 -22.61 -2.00
C ILE A 65 -7.39 -23.79 -2.07
#